data_e40d4ab994145e0feda071f073f2ef59
#
_entry.id   e40d4ab994145e0feda071f073f2ef59
#
_cell.length_a   1.000
_cell.length_b   1.000
_cell.length_c   1.000
_cell.angle_alpha   90.00
_cell.angle_beta   90.00
_cell.angle_gamma   90.00
#
_symmetry.space_group_name_H-M   'P 1'
#
loop_
_entity.id
_entity.type
_entity.pdbx_description
1 polymer ?
#
loop_
_entity_poly.entity_id
_entity_poly.type
_entity_poly.pdbx_seq_one_letter_code
_entity_poly.pdbx_strand_id
1 'polypeptide(L)'
;DKASMEIPSSAAGVLKELKVKVGDKINQGDLLAVLEGAAAAAAPSPASAPAASPAPAAAPAPVAPVPAASVPAHEPTRAPLGLPHASPSVRKFARELGVPLAEVKGSGPKGRITQEDVQAFTRAVMTGAQRTQAQGAAGAAGGGVTGGGELNLIPWPKVDFAKFGPIERKELSRIKKISGANLLRNAVMIPAVTNHDDADITDLEAFRVSTNKENEKSGVKVTMLAFIIKACVAALKKFPEFNSSLDGDALVYKQYWHIGFAADTPNGLVVPVIKDADKKGVLQISQEMGELAKKARDGKLGPADMSGATFTISSLGGIGGRYFTPIINAPEVAILGVCRSSIEPVWNGEKFKPRLMLPLSLTWDHRVIDGAAAARFNAYLGQILADFR
;
A
#
# COMPACT_ATOMS: atom_id res chain seq x y z
N ASP A 1 -23.03 8.50 -24.17
CA ASP A 1 -23.17 7.03 -24.07
C ASP A 1 -24.05 6.72 -22.91
N LYS A 2 -25.23 6.09 -23.15
CA LYS A 2 -26.12 5.65 -22.10
C LYS A 2 -25.62 4.30 -21.60
N ALA A 3 -25.17 4.22 -20.35
CA ALA A 3 -24.83 2.96 -19.72
C ALA A 3 -26.10 2.11 -19.58
N SER A 4 -26.17 0.93 -20.20
CA SER A 4 -27.17 -0.08 -19.93
C SER A 4 -26.74 -0.90 -18.72
N MET A 5 -27.57 -0.99 -17.70
CA MET A 5 -27.33 -1.82 -16.52
C MET A 5 -28.30 -2.98 -16.51
N GLU A 6 -27.78 -4.21 -16.50
CA GLU A 6 -28.58 -5.41 -16.36
C GLU A 6 -28.93 -5.64 -14.88
N ILE A 7 -30.22 -5.81 -14.58
CA ILE A 7 -30.71 -6.12 -13.23
C ILE A 7 -31.03 -7.61 -13.19
N PRO A 8 -30.22 -8.45 -12.50
CA PRO A 8 -30.50 -9.89 -12.38
C PRO A 8 -31.76 -10.15 -11.56
N SER A 9 -32.50 -11.20 -11.93
CA SER A 9 -33.67 -11.66 -11.19
C SER A 9 -33.25 -12.16 -9.80
N SER A 10 -33.99 -11.81 -8.77
CA SER A 10 -33.78 -12.25 -7.38
C SER A 10 -34.26 -13.69 -7.12
N ALA A 11 -35.02 -14.30 -8.06
CA ALA A 11 -35.54 -15.65 -7.92
C ALA A 11 -35.61 -16.35 -9.29
N ALA A 12 -35.49 -17.68 -9.28
CA ALA A 12 -35.70 -18.53 -10.46
C ALA A 12 -37.20 -18.84 -10.60
N GLY A 13 -37.73 -18.69 -11.80
CA GLY A 13 -39.14 -18.99 -12.10
C GLY A 13 -39.50 -18.63 -13.53
N VAL A 14 -40.73 -18.97 -13.94
CA VAL A 14 -41.26 -18.60 -15.24
C VAL A 14 -41.92 -17.22 -15.16
N LEU A 15 -41.53 -16.31 -16.05
CA LEU A 15 -42.13 -14.96 -16.09
C LEU A 15 -43.59 -15.02 -16.49
N LYS A 16 -44.49 -14.61 -15.60
CA LYS A 16 -45.92 -14.62 -15.84
C LYS A 16 -46.43 -13.28 -16.37
N GLU A 17 -45.94 -12.21 -15.85
CA GLU A 17 -46.35 -10.87 -16.25
C GLU A 17 -45.22 -9.83 -16.01
N LEU A 18 -45.01 -8.98 -17.01
CA LEU A 18 -44.10 -7.84 -16.91
C LEU A 18 -44.94 -6.56 -16.64
N LYS A 19 -44.66 -5.86 -15.53
CA LYS A 19 -45.43 -4.69 -15.10
C LYS A 19 -44.87 -3.35 -15.59
N VAL A 20 -43.72 -3.38 -16.30
CA VAL A 20 -43.03 -2.17 -16.79
C VAL A 20 -42.85 -2.21 -18.30
N LYS A 21 -42.83 -1.04 -18.95
CA LYS A 21 -42.62 -0.87 -20.39
C LYS A 21 -41.32 -0.09 -20.65
N VAL A 22 -40.78 -0.24 -21.87
CA VAL A 22 -39.61 0.50 -22.29
C VAL A 22 -39.90 2.01 -22.25
N GLY A 23 -39.12 2.73 -21.44
CA GLY A 23 -39.27 4.18 -21.23
C GLY A 23 -39.84 4.58 -19.87
N ASP A 24 -40.32 3.64 -19.07
CA ASP A 24 -40.84 3.92 -17.71
C ASP A 24 -39.67 4.29 -16.76
N LYS A 25 -39.96 5.22 -15.84
CA LYS A 25 -39.05 5.54 -14.74
C LYS A 25 -39.39 4.66 -13.55
N ILE A 26 -38.44 3.88 -13.08
CA ILE A 26 -38.58 2.96 -11.96
C ILE A 26 -37.71 3.41 -10.76
N ASN A 27 -38.24 3.24 -9.56
CA ASN A 27 -37.56 3.53 -8.30
C ASN A 27 -37.31 2.22 -7.52
N GLN A 28 -36.45 2.29 -6.53
CA GLN A 28 -36.19 1.14 -5.66
C GLN A 28 -37.46 0.79 -4.85
N GLY A 29 -37.95 -0.46 -5.04
CA GLY A 29 -39.19 -0.95 -4.40
C GLY A 29 -40.35 -1.14 -5.37
N ASP A 30 -40.25 -0.72 -6.64
CA ASP A 30 -41.27 -0.90 -7.63
C ASP A 30 -41.34 -2.38 -8.12
N LEU A 31 -42.59 -2.88 -8.31
CA LEU A 31 -42.79 -4.24 -8.80
C LEU A 31 -42.57 -4.31 -10.30
N LEU A 32 -41.47 -4.95 -10.71
CA LEU A 32 -41.05 -5.03 -12.12
C LEU A 32 -41.71 -6.20 -12.87
N ALA A 33 -41.79 -7.37 -12.21
CA ALA A 33 -42.30 -8.60 -12.83
C ALA A 33 -42.88 -9.56 -11.81
N VAL A 34 -43.79 -10.40 -12.25
CA VAL A 34 -44.36 -11.51 -11.47
C VAL A 34 -43.86 -12.82 -12.04
N LEU A 35 -43.21 -13.60 -11.16
CA LEU A 35 -42.68 -14.92 -11.51
C LEU A 35 -43.56 -16.02 -10.90
N GLU A 36 -43.85 -17.09 -11.65
CA GLU A 36 -44.43 -18.31 -11.15
C GLU A 36 -43.34 -19.28 -10.75
N GLY A 37 -43.17 -19.56 -9.42
CA GLY A 37 -42.11 -20.42 -8.90
C GLY A 37 -42.42 -21.89 -9.13
N ALA A 38 -41.50 -22.64 -9.70
CA ALA A 38 -41.51 -24.10 -9.67
C ALA A 38 -41.09 -24.55 -8.25
N ALA A 39 -41.93 -25.34 -7.60
CA ALA A 39 -41.62 -25.94 -6.30
C ALA A 39 -40.39 -26.84 -6.40
N ALA A 40 -39.28 -26.44 -5.82
CA ALA A 40 -38.09 -27.27 -5.71
C ALA A 40 -38.29 -28.29 -4.55
N ALA A 41 -38.18 -29.57 -4.87
CA ALA A 41 -38.18 -30.68 -3.93
C ALA A 41 -36.99 -30.53 -2.93
N ALA A 42 -37.33 -30.62 -1.64
CA ALA A 42 -36.36 -30.58 -0.54
C ALA A 42 -35.60 -31.91 -0.43
N ALA A 43 -34.28 -31.84 -0.33
CA ALA A 43 -33.46 -32.90 0.22
C ALA A 43 -33.16 -32.59 1.72
N PRO A 44 -33.13 -33.58 2.62
CA PRO A 44 -33.10 -33.31 4.05
C PRO A 44 -31.66 -33.05 4.55
N SER A 45 -31.50 -32.00 5.32
CA SER A 45 -30.28 -31.74 6.10
C SER A 45 -30.55 -32.01 7.60
N PRO A 46 -29.55 -32.48 8.37
CA PRO A 46 -29.78 -32.90 9.74
C PRO A 46 -29.98 -31.76 10.72
N ALA A 47 -30.85 -32.00 11.67
CA ALA A 47 -31.25 -31.09 12.73
C ALA A 47 -30.10 -30.61 13.61
N SER A 48 -29.98 -29.30 13.77
CA SER A 48 -29.30 -28.70 14.91
C SER A 48 -30.33 -27.85 15.73
N ALA A 49 -30.17 -27.88 17.02
CA ALA A 49 -31.10 -27.39 18.03
C ALA A 49 -31.41 -25.88 17.94
N PRO A 50 -32.56 -25.43 18.49
CA PRO A 50 -33.04 -24.05 18.30
C PRO A 50 -32.22 -23.07 19.14
N ALA A 51 -31.56 -22.13 18.48
CA ALA A 51 -31.05 -20.93 19.11
C ALA A 51 -32.17 -19.91 19.28
N ALA A 52 -32.27 -19.33 20.46
CA ALA A 52 -33.29 -18.35 20.86
C ALA A 52 -33.28 -17.15 19.92
N SER A 53 -34.52 -16.68 19.60
CA SER A 53 -34.76 -15.43 18.85
C SER A 53 -34.09 -14.24 19.55
N PRO A 54 -33.42 -13.37 18.83
CA PRO A 54 -33.04 -12.07 19.38
C PRO A 54 -34.26 -11.18 19.46
N ALA A 55 -34.47 -10.54 20.63
CA ALA A 55 -35.46 -9.51 20.86
C ALA A 55 -35.27 -8.31 19.89
N PRO A 56 -36.34 -7.56 19.56
CA PRO A 56 -36.22 -6.44 18.65
C PRO A 56 -35.31 -5.37 19.21
N ALA A 57 -34.36 -4.93 18.38
CA ALA A 57 -33.44 -3.85 18.70
C ALA A 57 -34.22 -2.58 19.08
N ALA A 58 -34.01 -2.10 20.30
CA ALA A 58 -34.52 -0.81 20.76
C ALA A 58 -33.91 0.30 19.89
N ALA A 59 -34.77 1.29 19.58
CA ALA A 59 -34.35 2.51 18.88
C ALA A 59 -33.14 3.17 19.59
N PRO A 60 -32.21 3.79 18.87
CA PRO A 60 -31.09 4.45 19.50
C PRO A 60 -31.59 5.60 20.39
N ALA A 61 -31.24 5.51 21.66
CA ALA A 61 -31.43 6.61 22.60
C ALA A 61 -30.64 7.84 22.12
N PRO A 62 -31.13 9.08 22.35
CA PRO A 62 -30.37 10.28 21.98
C PRO A 62 -29.02 10.27 22.68
N VAL A 63 -27.97 10.43 21.88
CA VAL A 63 -26.58 10.52 22.35
C VAL A 63 -26.53 11.75 23.28
N ALA A 64 -26.33 11.53 24.56
CA ALA A 64 -26.01 12.61 25.51
C ALA A 64 -24.73 13.31 25.01
N PRO A 65 -24.66 14.66 25.10
CA PRO A 65 -23.46 15.38 24.69
C PRO A 65 -22.27 14.85 25.49
N VAL A 66 -21.24 14.42 24.78
CA VAL A 66 -19.94 14.05 25.35
C VAL A 66 -19.51 15.26 26.20
N PRO A 67 -19.21 15.12 27.50
CA PRO A 67 -18.68 16.25 28.27
C PRO A 67 -17.37 16.65 27.59
N ALA A 68 -17.34 17.92 27.13
CA ALA A 68 -16.11 18.55 26.71
C ALA A 68 -15.07 18.29 27.81
N ALA A 69 -13.90 17.77 27.42
CA ALA A 69 -12.82 17.54 28.35
C ALA A 69 -12.63 18.84 29.16
N SER A 70 -12.98 18.78 30.42
CA SER A 70 -12.81 19.89 31.33
C SER A 70 -11.31 20.17 31.41
N VAL A 71 -10.90 21.28 30.83
CA VAL A 71 -9.59 21.88 31.15
C VAL A 71 -9.57 21.97 32.66
N PRO A 72 -8.56 21.43 33.38
CA PRO A 72 -8.57 21.48 34.83
C PRO A 72 -8.66 22.95 35.27
N ALA A 73 -9.74 23.27 35.95
CA ALA A 73 -9.98 24.57 36.50
C ALA A 73 -8.81 24.88 37.43
N HIS A 74 -8.16 26.00 37.19
CA HIS A 74 -7.08 26.50 38.06
C HIS A 74 -7.67 26.73 39.43
N GLU A 75 -7.37 25.84 40.39
CA GLU A 75 -7.77 26.04 41.81
C GLU A 75 -7.05 27.28 42.37
N PRO A 76 -7.80 28.30 42.82
CA PRO A 76 -7.18 29.57 43.27
C PRO A 76 -6.54 29.51 44.67
N THR A 77 -6.40 28.35 45.29
CA THR A 77 -6.06 28.20 46.70
C THR A 77 -4.68 27.67 47.04
N ARG A 78 -3.80 27.45 46.06
CA ARG A 78 -2.40 27.14 46.37
C ARG A 78 -1.51 28.28 45.88
N ALA A 79 -1.09 29.15 46.78
CA ALA A 79 -0.07 30.17 46.50
C ALA A 79 1.28 29.47 46.18
N PRO A 80 1.77 29.51 44.92
CA PRO A 80 3.09 28.97 44.62
C PRO A 80 4.12 29.95 45.20
N LEU A 81 5.09 29.40 45.90
CA LEU A 81 6.32 30.10 46.30
C LEU A 81 7.00 30.67 45.04
N GLY A 82 7.01 32.02 44.89
CA GLY A 82 7.63 32.68 43.73
C GLY A 82 6.67 33.09 42.63
N LEU A 83 5.58 33.80 42.92
CA LEU A 83 4.72 34.39 41.89
C LEU A 83 5.53 35.32 40.98
N PRO A 84 5.48 35.14 39.66
CA PRO A 84 6.16 36.01 38.70
C PRO A 84 5.75 37.46 38.89
N HIS A 85 6.72 38.40 38.86
CA HIS A 85 6.48 39.81 39.13
C HIS A 85 5.74 40.46 37.94
N ALA A 86 4.44 40.59 38.03
CA ALA A 86 3.57 41.18 36.99
C ALA A 86 2.46 42.04 37.62
N SER A 87 1.99 43.05 36.90
CA SER A 87 0.87 43.89 37.31
C SER A 87 -0.46 43.11 37.23
N PRO A 88 -1.51 43.55 37.97
CA PRO A 88 -2.83 42.90 37.88
C PRO A 88 -3.42 42.88 36.47
N SER A 89 -3.20 43.93 35.67
CA SER A 89 -3.63 44.00 34.28
C SER A 89 -2.94 42.96 33.37
N VAL A 90 -1.61 42.79 33.55
CA VAL A 90 -0.82 41.80 32.81
C VAL A 90 -1.22 40.37 33.20
N ARG A 91 -1.52 40.15 34.49
CA ARG A 91 -2.04 38.86 34.96
C ARG A 91 -3.40 38.52 34.38
N LYS A 92 -4.29 39.53 34.22
CA LYS A 92 -5.58 39.35 33.56
C LYS A 92 -5.39 39.02 32.10
N PHE A 93 -4.57 39.79 31.39
CA PHE A 93 -4.26 39.59 29.98
C PHE A 93 -3.63 38.22 29.69
N ALA A 94 -2.68 37.75 30.50
CA ALA A 94 -2.09 36.43 30.36
C ALA A 94 -3.13 35.30 30.58
N ARG A 95 -4.07 35.47 31.53
CA ARG A 95 -5.17 34.50 31.73
C ARG A 95 -6.13 34.45 30.55
N GLU A 96 -6.46 35.59 29.96
CA GLU A 96 -7.31 35.66 28.75
C GLU A 96 -6.68 34.94 27.56
N LEU A 97 -5.36 34.97 27.43
CA LEU A 97 -4.57 34.28 26.39
C LEU A 97 -4.18 32.84 26.77
N GLY A 98 -4.48 32.38 28.00
CA GLY A 98 -4.05 31.05 28.46
C GLY A 98 -2.53 30.90 28.65
N VAL A 99 -1.79 32.01 28.83
CA VAL A 99 -0.33 32.02 28.94
C VAL A 99 0.13 31.84 30.40
N PRO A 100 0.92 30.80 30.70
CA PRO A 100 1.49 30.60 32.03
C PRO A 100 2.60 31.60 32.27
N LEU A 101 2.37 32.58 33.18
CA LEU A 101 3.35 33.64 33.49
C LEU A 101 4.69 33.11 34.04
N ALA A 102 4.74 31.90 34.58
CA ALA A 102 5.95 31.26 35.04
C ALA A 102 6.96 30.98 33.92
N GLU A 103 6.49 30.87 32.68
CA GLU A 103 7.30 30.59 31.49
C GLU A 103 7.69 31.86 30.73
N VAL A 104 7.15 33.02 31.11
CA VAL A 104 7.41 34.30 30.46
C VAL A 104 8.58 35.02 31.16
N LYS A 105 9.62 35.38 30.42
CA LYS A 105 10.73 36.15 30.91
C LYS A 105 10.37 37.65 30.93
N GLY A 106 10.36 38.29 32.11
CA GLY A 106 10.05 39.71 32.23
C GLY A 106 11.21 40.60 31.79
N SER A 107 10.94 41.60 30.95
CA SER A 107 11.88 42.61 30.46
C SER A 107 11.82 43.93 31.25
N GLY A 108 10.79 44.15 32.05
CA GLY A 108 10.60 45.37 32.81
C GLY A 108 11.51 45.51 34.04
N PRO A 109 11.48 46.68 34.72
CA PRO A 109 12.32 46.98 35.90
C PRO A 109 12.18 45.89 36.97
N LYS A 110 13.32 45.43 37.50
CA LYS A 110 13.42 44.33 38.48
C LYS A 110 12.83 43.01 38.00
N GLY A 111 12.90 42.74 36.68
CA GLY A 111 12.37 41.48 36.07
C GLY A 111 10.85 41.42 36.00
N ARG A 112 10.17 42.54 36.02
CA ARG A 112 8.70 42.60 35.92
C ARG A 112 8.26 42.19 34.51
N ILE A 113 7.27 41.30 34.42
CA ILE A 113 6.66 40.91 33.18
C ILE A 113 5.73 42.04 32.72
N THR A 114 5.92 42.45 31.45
CA THR A 114 5.10 43.46 30.76
C THR A 114 4.07 42.78 29.86
N GLN A 115 3.11 43.55 29.34
CA GLN A 115 2.15 43.04 28.36
C GLN A 115 2.83 42.65 27.07
N GLU A 116 3.88 43.35 26.67
CA GLU A 116 4.68 43.08 25.47
C GLU A 116 5.42 41.74 25.60
N ASP A 117 5.92 41.38 26.79
CA ASP A 117 6.56 40.09 27.03
C ASP A 117 5.58 38.93 26.84
N VAL A 118 4.35 39.06 27.32
CA VAL A 118 3.30 38.08 27.13
C VAL A 118 2.93 37.93 25.65
N GLN A 119 2.82 39.02 24.90
CA GLN A 119 2.57 39.00 23.45
C GLN A 119 3.75 38.38 22.69
N ALA A 120 4.98 38.72 23.02
CA ALA A 120 6.18 38.17 22.40
C ALA A 120 6.26 36.65 22.64
N PHE A 121 6.00 36.20 23.87
CA PHE A 121 5.94 34.78 24.20
C PHE A 121 4.86 34.06 23.40
N THR A 122 3.63 34.60 23.35
CA THR A 122 2.54 34.03 22.58
C THR A 122 2.90 33.89 21.09
N ARG A 123 3.51 34.96 20.54
CA ARG A 123 3.96 34.93 19.13
C ARG A 123 5.06 33.89 18.90
N ALA A 124 6.03 33.77 19.82
CA ALA A 124 7.08 32.76 19.71
C ALA A 124 6.55 31.33 19.79
N VAL A 125 5.55 31.08 20.64
CA VAL A 125 4.88 29.76 20.74
C VAL A 125 4.06 29.45 19.46
N MET A 126 3.32 30.43 18.96
CA MET A 126 2.50 30.25 17.73
C MET A 126 3.37 30.06 16.46
N THR A 127 4.55 30.67 16.40
CA THR A 127 5.50 30.47 15.29
C THR A 127 6.38 29.22 15.46
N GLY A 128 6.24 28.49 16.59
CA GLY A 128 7.05 27.29 16.87
C GLY A 128 8.49 27.61 17.34
N ALA A 129 8.84 28.89 17.51
CA ALA A 129 10.17 29.31 17.98
C ALA A 129 10.39 28.97 19.46
N GLN A 130 9.32 28.80 20.24
CA GLN A 130 9.37 28.41 21.65
C GLN A 130 8.24 27.41 21.94
N ARG A 131 8.49 26.44 22.82
CA ARG A 131 7.48 25.47 23.30
C ARG A 131 7.15 25.71 24.75
N THR A 132 5.89 25.57 25.13
CA THR A 132 5.48 25.60 26.56
C THR A 132 5.87 24.29 27.24
N GLN A 133 6.02 24.31 28.59
CA GLN A 133 6.26 23.09 29.36
C GLN A 133 5.16 22.02 29.13
N ALA A 134 3.90 22.45 28.97
CA ALA A 134 2.80 21.57 28.65
C ALA A 134 2.96 20.89 27.29
N GLN A 135 3.45 21.62 26.28
CA GLN A 135 3.77 21.06 24.96
C GLN A 135 5.03 20.17 25.03
N GLY A 136 6.00 20.48 25.86
CA GLY A 136 7.17 19.66 26.09
C GLY A 136 6.84 18.35 26.81
N ALA A 137 5.96 18.39 27.81
CA ALA A 137 5.49 17.19 28.52
C ALA A 137 4.62 16.29 27.67
N ALA A 138 3.78 16.84 26.79
CA ALA A 138 3.01 16.05 25.82
C ALA A 138 3.92 15.38 24.78
N GLY A 139 5.05 16.00 24.44
CA GLY A 139 6.07 15.41 23.55
C GLY A 139 6.91 14.30 24.18
N ALA A 140 7.07 14.28 25.51
CA ALA A 140 7.86 13.29 26.23
C ALA A 140 7.09 11.99 26.55
N ALA A 141 5.77 12.03 26.59
CA ALA A 141 4.91 10.85 26.82
C ALA A 141 4.62 10.04 25.55
N GLY A 142 5.03 10.53 24.37
CA GLY A 142 4.76 9.92 23.05
C GLY A 142 6.03 9.53 22.32
N GLY A 143 6.90 8.72 22.92
CA GLY A 143 8.01 8.05 22.23
C GLY A 143 7.53 6.94 21.31
N GLY A 144 6.60 7.21 20.41
CA GLY A 144 6.17 6.36 19.31
C GLY A 144 6.41 7.08 18.00
N VAL A 145 6.99 6.39 17.05
CA VAL A 145 7.29 6.85 15.70
C VAL A 145 6.09 7.60 15.11
N THR A 146 6.09 8.93 15.19
CA THR A 146 5.14 9.81 14.52
C THR A 146 5.51 9.91 13.04
N GLY A 147 5.20 8.87 12.28
CA GLY A 147 5.40 8.79 10.84
C GLY A 147 4.12 8.46 10.10
N GLY A 148 3.01 9.14 10.43
CA GLY A 148 1.75 9.02 9.73
C GLY A 148 0.91 10.25 10.07
N GLY A 149 1.16 11.36 9.39
CA GLY A 149 0.32 12.55 9.57
C GLY A 149 -1.15 12.17 9.45
N GLU A 150 -1.96 12.57 10.41
CA GLU A 150 -3.45 12.49 10.46
C GLU A 150 -4.12 11.10 10.46
N LEU A 151 -3.42 10.01 10.23
CA LEU A 151 -3.98 8.68 10.38
C LEU A 151 -3.98 8.29 11.87
N ASN A 152 -5.15 8.36 12.50
CA ASN A 152 -5.39 8.00 13.91
C ASN A 152 -5.37 6.46 14.09
N LEU A 153 -4.21 5.85 13.88
CA LEU A 153 -4.05 4.40 13.99
C LEU A 153 -4.00 3.99 15.45
N ILE A 154 -4.69 2.89 15.78
CA ILE A 154 -4.58 2.26 17.10
C ILE A 154 -3.10 1.86 17.31
N PRO A 155 -2.50 2.18 18.48
CA PRO A 155 -1.11 1.87 18.73
C PRO A 155 -0.86 0.36 18.73
N TRP A 156 0.33 -0.05 18.29
CA TRP A 156 0.73 -1.45 18.29
C TRP A 156 0.62 -2.06 19.70
N PRO A 157 0.03 -3.26 19.86
CA PRO A 157 -0.16 -3.87 21.19
C PRO A 157 1.17 -4.20 21.85
N LYS A 158 1.32 -3.79 23.14
CA LYS A 158 2.46 -4.14 23.96
C LYS A 158 2.14 -5.38 24.77
N VAL A 159 2.69 -6.51 24.36
CA VAL A 159 2.47 -7.83 24.99
C VAL A 159 3.76 -8.31 25.65
N ASP A 160 3.67 -8.75 26.89
CA ASP A 160 4.75 -9.46 27.59
C ASP A 160 4.69 -10.94 27.22
N PHE A 161 5.45 -11.32 26.19
CA PHE A 161 5.44 -12.67 25.64
C PHE A 161 6.03 -13.71 26.62
N ALA A 162 6.89 -13.29 27.57
CA ALA A 162 7.48 -14.19 28.56
C ALA A 162 6.43 -14.82 29.50
N LYS A 163 5.24 -14.22 29.60
CA LYS A 163 4.11 -14.79 30.34
C LYS A 163 3.53 -16.07 29.74
N PHE A 164 3.78 -16.32 28.45
CA PHE A 164 3.23 -17.45 27.71
C PHE A 164 4.23 -18.58 27.49
N GLY A 165 5.51 -18.37 27.76
CA GLY A 165 6.55 -19.37 27.63
C GLY A 165 7.95 -18.78 27.41
N PRO A 166 8.97 -19.64 27.25
CA PRO A 166 10.33 -19.18 26.96
C PRO A 166 10.40 -18.37 25.66
N ILE A 167 11.14 -17.28 25.67
CA ILE A 167 11.32 -16.41 24.50
C ILE A 167 12.80 -16.19 24.20
N GLU A 168 13.14 -16.05 22.93
CA GLU A 168 14.41 -15.52 22.44
C GLU A 168 14.18 -14.14 21.82
N ARG A 169 14.96 -13.15 22.23
CA ARG A 169 14.92 -11.80 21.64
C ARG A 169 16.11 -11.60 20.71
N LYS A 170 15.82 -11.39 19.41
CA LYS A 170 16.83 -11.12 18.40
C LYS A 170 16.56 -9.77 17.72
N GLU A 171 17.55 -8.90 17.70
CA GLU A 171 17.40 -7.60 17.02
C GLU A 171 17.28 -7.75 15.51
N LEU A 172 16.46 -6.88 14.90
CA LEU A 172 16.35 -6.76 13.46
C LEU A 172 17.63 -6.14 12.89
N SER A 173 18.10 -6.66 11.74
CA SER A 173 19.20 -6.04 11.00
C SER A 173 18.84 -4.61 10.56
N ARG A 174 19.87 -3.79 10.31
CA ARG A 174 19.68 -2.42 9.82
C ARG A 174 18.80 -2.37 8.54
N ILE A 175 19.02 -3.29 7.61
CA ILE A 175 18.23 -3.38 6.36
C ILE A 175 16.76 -3.65 6.70
N LYS A 176 16.47 -4.62 7.57
CA LYS A 176 15.09 -4.93 7.98
C LYS A 176 14.39 -3.77 8.70
N LYS A 177 15.12 -2.99 9.51
CA LYS A 177 14.56 -1.79 10.17
C LYS A 177 14.17 -0.72 9.13
N ILE A 178 15.03 -0.45 8.14
CA ILE A 178 14.78 0.55 7.09
C ILE A 178 13.70 0.07 6.11
N SER A 179 13.81 -1.14 5.59
CA SER A 179 12.83 -1.68 4.63
C SER A 179 11.45 -1.83 5.25
N GLY A 180 11.36 -2.26 6.54
CA GLY A 180 10.10 -2.38 7.24
C GLY A 180 9.33 -1.06 7.35
N ALA A 181 10.02 0.04 7.67
CA ALA A 181 9.39 1.37 7.72
C ALA A 181 8.89 1.82 6.33
N ASN A 182 9.67 1.60 5.27
CA ASN A 182 9.27 1.92 3.91
C ASN A 182 8.08 1.07 3.44
N LEU A 183 8.11 -0.23 3.69
CA LEU A 183 7.02 -1.15 3.32
C LEU A 183 5.72 -0.81 4.06
N LEU A 184 5.80 -0.49 5.36
CA LEU A 184 4.64 -0.07 6.14
C LEU A 184 4.02 1.20 5.55
N ARG A 185 4.85 2.23 5.27
CA ARG A 185 4.39 3.46 4.61
C ARG A 185 3.70 3.16 3.28
N ASN A 186 4.33 2.36 2.42
CA ASN A 186 3.80 2.03 1.09
C ASN A 186 2.46 1.27 1.19
N ALA A 187 2.37 0.29 2.08
CA ALA A 187 1.16 -0.51 2.29
C ALA A 187 -0.03 0.32 2.82
N VAL A 188 0.25 1.35 3.63
CA VAL A 188 -0.80 2.21 4.20
C VAL A 188 -1.19 3.34 3.26
N MET A 189 -0.22 3.95 2.55
CA MET A 189 -0.47 5.16 1.76
C MET A 189 -0.92 4.88 0.32
N ILE A 190 -0.67 3.68 -0.20
CA ILE A 190 -1.01 3.32 -1.57
C ILE A 190 -2.26 2.42 -1.56
N PRO A 191 -3.41 2.87 -2.12
CA PRO A 191 -4.57 2.01 -2.32
C PRO A 191 -4.27 1.01 -3.45
N ALA A 192 -3.54 -0.05 -3.10
CA ALA A 192 -3.05 -1.03 -4.04
C ALA A 192 -4.11 -2.07 -4.39
N VAL A 193 -4.21 -2.39 -5.67
CA VAL A 193 -5.02 -3.51 -6.19
C VAL A 193 -4.11 -4.46 -6.93
N THR A 194 -4.39 -5.76 -6.86
CA THR A 194 -3.63 -6.79 -7.58
C THR A 194 -4.57 -7.58 -8.48
N ASN A 195 -4.20 -7.73 -9.73
CA ASN A 195 -4.81 -8.70 -10.62
C ASN A 195 -3.79 -9.75 -11.06
N HIS A 196 -4.27 -10.97 -11.20
CA HIS A 196 -3.48 -12.13 -11.59
C HIS A 196 -3.81 -12.55 -13.02
N ASP A 197 -2.82 -13.11 -13.70
CA ASP A 197 -2.96 -13.67 -15.05
C ASP A 197 -1.91 -14.77 -15.24
N ASP A 198 -2.02 -15.56 -16.29
CA ASP A 198 -1.06 -16.59 -16.65
C ASP A 198 -0.53 -16.38 -18.07
N ALA A 199 0.79 -16.37 -18.24
CA ALA A 199 1.44 -16.29 -19.55
C ALA A 199 1.95 -17.65 -19.99
N ASP A 200 1.64 -18.05 -21.21
CA ASP A 200 2.24 -19.23 -21.82
C ASP A 200 3.66 -18.93 -22.27
N ILE A 201 4.63 -19.52 -21.62
CA ILE A 201 6.06 -19.31 -21.90
C ILE A 201 6.73 -20.56 -22.49
N THR A 202 5.95 -21.50 -23.04
CA THR A 202 6.48 -22.77 -23.52
C THR A 202 7.54 -22.57 -24.59
N ASP A 203 7.25 -21.76 -25.60
CA ASP A 203 8.17 -21.51 -26.70
C ASP A 203 9.34 -20.59 -26.28
N LEU A 204 9.06 -19.63 -25.39
CA LEU A 204 10.09 -18.76 -24.82
C LEU A 204 11.10 -19.53 -23.96
N GLU A 205 10.65 -20.53 -23.20
CA GLU A 205 11.55 -21.38 -22.41
C GLU A 205 12.41 -22.26 -23.31
N ALA A 206 11.85 -22.82 -24.37
CA ALA A 206 12.63 -23.54 -25.37
C ALA A 206 13.69 -22.65 -26.02
N PHE A 207 13.32 -21.41 -26.37
CA PHE A 207 14.25 -20.41 -26.90
C PHE A 207 15.33 -20.03 -25.88
N ARG A 208 14.99 -19.83 -24.61
CA ARG A 208 15.95 -19.56 -23.54
C ARG A 208 16.99 -20.69 -23.40
N VAL A 209 16.52 -21.94 -23.47
CA VAL A 209 17.40 -23.13 -23.36
C VAL A 209 18.37 -23.17 -24.55
N SER A 210 17.88 -22.96 -25.79
CA SER A 210 18.77 -22.93 -26.98
C SER A 210 19.75 -21.79 -26.92
N THR A 211 19.32 -20.58 -26.51
CA THR A 211 20.19 -19.41 -26.33
C THR A 211 21.32 -19.69 -25.33
N ASN A 212 21.01 -20.34 -24.22
CA ASN A 212 22.04 -20.72 -23.24
C ASN A 212 23.04 -21.76 -23.80
N LYS A 213 22.57 -22.71 -24.60
CA LYS A 213 23.43 -23.69 -25.24
C LYS A 213 24.39 -23.04 -26.27
N GLU A 214 23.87 -22.12 -27.08
CA GLU A 214 24.63 -21.38 -28.08
C GLU A 214 25.69 -20.47 -27.45
N ASN A 215 25.36 -19.88 -26.30
CA ASN A 215 26.19 -18.93 -25.57
C ASN A 215 27.00 -19.57 -24.41
N GLU A 216 27.08 -20.89 -24.33
CA GLU A 216 27.76 -21.59 -23.22
C GLU A 216 29.22 -21.12 -23.04
N LYS A 217 29.93 -20.88 -24.15
CA LYS A 217 31.31 -20.41 -24.13
C LYS A 217 31.48 -18.98 -23.60
N SER A 218 30.45 -18.14 -23.64
CA SER A 218 30.52 -16.77 -23.15
C SER A 218 30.43 -16.67 -21.62
N GLY A 219 30.04 -17.75 -20.94
CA GLY A 219 29.80 -17.77 -19.50
C GLY A 219 28.56 -16.97 -19.02
N VAL A 220 27.81 -16.35 -19.94
CA VAL A 220 26.58 -15.59 -19.62
C VAL A 220 25.40 -16.55 -19.60
N LYS A 221 24.75 -16.70 -18.44
CA LYS A 221 23.55 -17.50 -18.28
C LYS A 221 22.31 -16.63 -18.37
N VAL A 222 21.52 -16.81 -19.42
CA VAL A 222 20.23 -16.13 -19.60
C VAL A 222 19.17 -16.79 -18.73
N THR A 223 18.51 -15.99 -17.89
CA THR A 223 17.37 -16.42 -17.06
C THR A 223 16.07 -15.95 -17.67
N MET A 224 14.94 -16.57 -17.28
CA MET A 224 13.59 -16.11 -17.69
C MET A 224 13.36 -14.66 -17.29
N LEU A 225 13.89 -14.22 -16.14
CA LEU A 225 13.75 -12.85 -15.66
C LEU A 225 14.30 -11.81 -16.65
N ALA A 226 15.37 -12.10 -17.38
CA ALA A 226 15.91 -11.18 -18.38
C ALA A 226 14.94 -10.95 -19.56
N PHE A 227 14.22 -11.98 -19.97
CA PHE A 227 13.15 -11.87 -20.97
C PHE A 227 11.95 -11.09 -20.41
N ILE A 228 11.56 -11.36 -19.17
CA ILE A 228 10.47 -10.65 -18.50
C ILE A 228 10.81 -9.15 -18.38
N ILE A 229 12.05 -8.78 -18.05
CA ILE A 229 12.50 -7.38 -18.04
C ILE A 229 12.28 -6.72 -19.41
N LYS A 230 12.67 -7.37 -20.50
CA LYS A 230 12.45 -6.81 -21.86
C LYS A 230 10.97 -6.72 -22.22
N ALA A 231 10.19 -7.72 -21.87
CA ALA A 231 8.73 -7.72 -22.08
C ALA A 231 8.06 -6.57 -21.29
N CYS A 232 8.48 -6.37 -20.02
CA CYS A 232 8.00 -5.23 -19.22
C CYS A 232 8.38 -3.88 -19.85
N VAL A 233 9.59 -3.72 -20.38
CA VAL A 233 9.98 -2.49 -21.10
C VAL A 233 9.06 -2.22 -22.30
N ALA A 234 8.71 -3.25 -23.07
CA ALA A 234 7.78 -3.10 -24.19
C ALA A 234 6.38 -2.72 -23.71
N ALA A 235 5.90 -3.35 -22.64
CA ALA A 235 4.61 -3.04 -22.05
C ALA A 235 4.58 -1.61 -21.46
N LEU A 236 5.63 -1.17 -20.77
CA LEU A 236 5.76 0.18 -20.22
C LEU A 236 5.81 1.28 -21.30
N LYS A 237 6.37 0.96 -22.48
CA LYS A 237 6.33 1.87 -23.64
C LYS A 237 4.93 2.01 -24.22
N LYS A 238 4.14 0.93 -24.21
CA LYS A 238 2.76 0.92 -24.71
C LYS A 238 1.77 1.52 -23.72
N PHE A 239 2.03 1.36 -22.43
CA PHE A 239 1.20 1.83 -21.33
C PHE A 239 2.03 2.76 -20.40
N PRO A 240 2.26 4.02 -20.82
CA PRO A 240 3.20 4.91 -20.15
C PRO A 240 2.78 5.31 -18.73
N GLU A 241 1.49 5.18 -18.38
CA GLU A 241 1.00 5.39 -17.01
C GLU A 241 1.67 4.46 -15.98
N PHE A 242 2.06 3.25 -16.38
CA PHE A 242 2.80 2.32 -15.51
C PHE A 242 4.27 2.71 -15.32
N ASN A 243 4.80 3.60 -16.20
CA ASN A 243 6.16 4.13 -16.11
C ASN A 243 6.17 5.56 -15.52
N SER A 244 5.30 5.81 -14.55
CA SER A 244 5.10 7.13 -13.95
C SER A 244 5.35 7.15 -12.45
N SER A 245 5.21 8.30 -11.84
CA SER A 245 5.17 8.52 -10.39
C SER A 245 4.19 9.63 -10.06
N LEU A 246 3.49 9.50 -8.95
CA LEU A 246 2.64 10.56 -8.41
C LEU A 246 3.52 11.57 -7.65
N ASP A 247 3.38 12.85 -7.97
CA ASP A 247 4.05 13.98 -7.31
C ASP A 247 3.02 15.06 -6.99
N GLY A 248 2.55 15.08 -5.74
CA GLY A 248 1.40 15.89 -5.33
C GLY A 248 0.18 15.58 -6.18
N ASP A 249 -0.36 16.59 -6.85
CA ASP A 249 -1.51 16.47 -7.76
C ASP A 249 -1.11 16.21 -9.23
N ALA A 250 0.19 15.98 -9.49
CA ALA A 250 0.72 15.74 -10.82
C ALA A 250 1.21 14.30 -11.01
N LEU A 251 1.10 13.80 -12.24
CA LEU A 251 1.66 12.54 -12.66
C LEU A 251 2.90 12.78 -13.51
N VAL A 252 4.05 12.30 -13.05
CA VAL A 252 5.34 12.43 -13.74
C VAL A 252 5.58 11.21 -14.61
N TYR A 253 5.44 11.35 -15.93
CA TYR A 253 5.78 10.33 -16.92
C TYR A 253 7.27 10.31 -17.18
N LYS A 254 7.92 9.16 -16.93
CA LYS A 254 9.36 9.00 -17.09
C LYS A 254 9.70 8.61 -18.54
N GLN A 255 10.68 9.28 -19.12
CA GLN A 255 11.18 9.00 -20.48
C GLN A 255 12.42 8.11 -20.47
N TYR A 256 12.56 7.28 -19.42
CA TYR A 256 13.60 6.29 -19.24
C TYR A 256 12.99 5.03 -18.60
N TRP A 257 13.59 3.88 -18.86
CA TRP A 257 13.08 2.58 -18.43
C TRP A 257 14.16 1.89 -17.59
N HIS A 258 14.09 2.09 -16.28
CA HIS A 258 14.99 1.49 -15.31
C HIS A 258 14.20 0.46 -14.51
N ILE A 259 14.60 -0.80 -14.62
CA ILE A 259 13.83 -1.90 -14.02
C ILE A 259 14.53 -2.40 -12.77
N GLY A 260 13.84 -2.25 -11.63
CA GLY A 260 14.23 -2.86 -10.37
C GLY A 260 13.91 -4.37 -10.36
N PHE A 261 14.75 -5.16 -9.74
CA PHE A 261 14.43 -6.57 -9.49
C PHE A 261 14.77 -6.95 -8.05
N ALA A 262 13.86 -7.69 -7.41
CA ALA A 262 14.05 -8.13 -6.04
C ALA A 262 15.13 -9.21 -5.98
N ALA A 263 16.13 -9.01 -5.12
CA ALA A 263 17.20 -9.95 -4.85
C ALA A 263 17.21 -10.30 -3.35
N ASP A 264 17.10 -11.59 -3.05
CA ASP A 264 17.21 -12.10 -1.69
C ASP A 264 18.68 -12.21 -1.28
N THR A 265 18.98 -11.75 -0.06
CA THR A 265 20.32 -11.80 0.52
C THR A 265 20.28 -12.28 1.97
N PRO A 266 21.38 -12.79 2.52
CA PRO A 266 21.43 -13.17 3.94
C PRO A 266 21.07 -12.04 4.91
N ASN A 267 21.21 -10.77 4.50
CA ASN A 267 20.92 -9.60 5.32
C ASN A 267 19.51 -9.05 5.12
N GLY A 268 18.76 -9.56 4.15
CA GLY A 268 17.39 -9.13 3.78
C GLY A 268 17.24 -8.86 2.29
N LEU A 269 16.02 -8.52 1.88
CA LEU A 269 15.66 -8.22 0.49
C LEU A 269 16.21 -6.85 0.08
N VAL A 270 16.82 -6.80 -1.10
CA VAL A 270 17.26 -5.56 -1.76
C VAL A 270 16.74 -5.50 -3.18
N VAL A 271 16.67 -4.31 -3.76
CA VAL A 271 16.14 -4.10 -5.13
C VAL A 271 17.18 -3.37 -5.97
N PRO A 272 18.16 -4.08 -6.56
CA PRO A 272 19.05 -3.50 -7.55
C PRO A 272 18.30 -3.13 -8.83
N VAL A 273 18.87 -2.19 -9.62
CA VAL A 273 18.21 -1.54 -10.75
C VAL A 273 19.03 -1.70 -12.03
N ILE A 274 18.43 -2.33 -13.03
CA ILE A 274 18.96 -2.34 -14.41
C ILE A 274 18.58 -1.02 -15.06
N LYS A 275 19.54 -0.15 -15.28
CA LYS A 275 19.33 1.14 -15.91
C LYS A 275 19.27 1.02 -17.43
N ASP A 276 18.49 1.93 -18.07
CA ASP A 276 18.36 1.96 -19.53
C ASP A 276 18.06 0.57 -20.14
N ALA A 277 17.15 -0.19 -19.53
CA ALA A 277 16.83 -1.54 -19.95
C ALA A 277 16.25 -1.62 -21.37
N ASP A 278 15.72 -0.50 -21.89
CA ASP A 278 15.23 -0.35 -23.25
C ASP A 278 16.38 -0.40 -24.30
N LYS A 279 17.56 0.13 -23.95
CA LYS A 279 18.74 0.18 -24.83
C LYS A 279 19.56 -1.09 -24.81
N LYS A 280 19.27 -2.05 -23.91
CA LYS A 280 20.05 -3.26 -23.68
C LYS A 280 19.37 -4.49 -24.27
N GLY A 281 20.16 -5.38 -24.84
CA GLY A 281 19.71 -6.72 -25.26
C GLY A 281 19.60 -7.67 -24.07
N VAL A 282 18.93 -8.83 -24.28
CA VAL A 282 18.71 -9.84 -23.23
C VAL A 282 20.02 -10.35 -22.63
N LEU A 283 21.05 -10.58 -23.45
CA LEU A 283 22.39 -11.03 -22.98
C LEU A 283 23.04 -10.00 -22.06
N GLN A 284 23.01 -8.72 -22.44
CA GLN A 284 23.57 -7.64 -21.64
C GLN A 284 22.81 -7.46 -20.32
N ILE A 285 21.47 -7.53 -20.35
CA ILE A 285 20.64 -7.51 -19.14
C ILE A 285 20.99 -8.69 -18.23
N SER A 286 21.16 -9.90 -18.80
CA SER A 286 21.52 -11.09 -18.03
C SER A 286 22.86 -10.97 -17.34
N GLN A 287 23.86 -10.43 -18.02
CA GLN A 287 25.19 -10.18 -17.45
C GLN A 287 25.12 -9.18 -16.29
N GLU A 288 24.53 -8.00 -16.53
CA GLU A 288 24.41 -6.93 -15.52
C GLU A 288 23.59 -7.39 -14.31
N MET A 289 22.51 -8.15 -14.55
CA MET A 289 21.70 -8.74 -13.48
C MET A 289 22.53 -9.73 -12.64
N GLY A 290 23.39 -10.54 -13.27
CA GLY A 290 24.30 -11.46 -12.58
C GLY A 290 25.32 -10.71 -11.71
N GLU A 291 25.88 -9.63 -12.21
CA GLU A 291 26.84 -8.78 -11.50
C GLU A 291 26.18 -8.08 -10.30
N LEU A 292 25.00 -7.49 -10.50
CA LEU A 292 24.24 -6.85 -9.43
C LEU A 292 23.77 -7.84 -8.36
N ALA A 293 23.32 -9.02 -8.76
CA ALA A 293 22.94 -10.08 -7.84
C ALA A 293 24.15 -10.60 -7.01
N LYS A 294 25.34 -10.67 -7.61
CA LYS A 294 26.58 -10.99 -6.89
C LYS A 294 26.93 -9.88 -5.89
N LYS A 295 26.93 -8.61 -6.31
CA LYS A 295 27.15 -7.46 -5.41
C LYS A 295 26.13 -7.45 -4.26
N ALA A 296 24.87 -7.82 -4.52
CA ALA A 296 23.83 -7.92 -3.50
C ALA A 296 24.19 -8.96 -2.42
N ARG A 297 24.54 -10.18 -2.83
CA ARG A 297 24.93 -11.25 -1.91
C ARG A 297 26.20 -10.90 -1.12
N ASP A 298 27.16 -10.24 -1.76
CA ASP A 298 28.39 -9.79 -1.13
C ASP A 298 28.22 -8.56 -0.22
N GLY A 299 27.01 -7.96 -0.16
CA GLY A 299 26.72 -6.74 0.60
C GLY A 299 27.41 -5.48 0.06
N LYS A 300 27.75 -5.47 -1.24
CA LYS A 300 28.54 -4.41 -1.92
C LYS A 300 27.69 -3.50 -2.81
N LEU A 301 26.35 -3.58 -2.75
CA LEU A 301 25.49 -2.66 -3.48
C LEU A 301 25.61 -1.24 -2.92
N GLY A 302 25.88 -0.28 -3.80
CA GLY A 302 25.86 1.14 -3.46
C GLY A 302 24.45 1.74 -3.63
N PRO A 303 24.20 2.94 -3.07
CA PRO A 303 22.93 3.66 -3.28
C PRO A 303 22.58 3.88 -4.76
N ALA A 304 23.61 4.08 -5.60
CA ALA A 304 23.45 4.24 -7.05
C ALA A 304 22.94 2.98 -7.75
N ASP A 305 23.27 1.79 -7.23
CA ASP A 305 22.82 0.51 -7.79
C ASP A 305 21.33 0.21 -7.44
N MET A 306 20.76 0.91 -6.44
CA MET A 306 19.40 0.69 -5.90
C MET A 306 18.47 1.86 -6.12
N SER A 307 18.84 2.84 -6.94
CA SER A 307 18.05 4.06 -7.14
C SER A 307 17.62 4.26 -8.58
N GLY A 308 16.47 4.96 -8.74
CA GLY A 308 15.98 5.41 -10.02
C GLY A 308 15.15 4.39 -10.78
N ALA A 309 14.70 3.31 -10.15
CA ALA A 309 13.77 2.38 -10.76
C ALA A 309 12.46 3.07 -11.15
N THR A 310 11.88 2.64 -12.27
CA THR A 310 10.60 3.13 -12.76
C THR A 310 9.50 2.07 -12.60
N PHE A 311 9.91 0.81 -12.52
CA PHE A 311 9.05 -0.34 -12.33
C PHE A 311 9.88 -1.47 -11.71
N THR A 312 9.32 -2.21 -10.76
CA THR A 312 10.01 -3.30 -10.06
C THR A 312 9.39 -4.66 -10.42
N ILE A 313 10.24 -5.68 -10.51
CA ILE A 313 9.83 -7.08 -10.67
C ILE A 313 10.27 -7.87 -9.43
N SER A 314 9.31 -8.51 -8.77
CA SER A 314 9.56 -9.43 -7.65
C SER A 314 9.38 -10.86 -8.12
N SER A 315 10.47 -11.65 -8.17
CA SER A 315 10.43 -13.02 -8.66
C SER A 315 10.64 -14.03 -7.54
N LEU A 316 9.64 -14.90 -7.35
CA LEU A 316 9.68 -16.08 -6.47
C LEU A 316 9.79 -17.39 -7.26
N GLY A 317 10.08 -17.32 -8.56
CA GLY A 317 10.09 -18.46 -9.48
C GLY A 317 11.04 -19.59 -9.09
N GLY A 318 12.13 -19.28 -8.36
CA GLY A 318 13.07 -20.29 -7.83
C GLY A 318 12.61 -20.95 -6.52
N ILE A 319 11.60 -20.40 -5.84
CA ILE A 319 11.18 -20.82 -4.50
C ILE A 319 9.88 -21.62 -4.58
N GLY A 320 8.80 -21.01 -5.12
CA GLY A 320 7.49 -21.64 -5.21
C GLY A 320 6.36 -20.62 -5.19
N GLY A 321 5.13 -21.10 -4.90
CA GLY A 321 3.91 -20.29 -4.95
C GLY A 321 3.34 -20.19 -6.35
N ARG A 322 2.05 -19.83 -6.44
CA ARG A 322 1.37 -19.57 -7.72
C ARG A 322 1.15 -18.07 -7.91
N TYR A 323 0.58 -17.41 -6.91
CA TYR A 323 0.33 -15.96 -6.94
C TYR A 323 0.67 -15.36 -5.59
N PHE A 324 0.95 -14.07 -5.58
CA PHE A 324 1.12 -13.28 -4.37
C PHE A 324 0.84 -11.80 -4.68
N THR A 325 0.64 -10.99 -3.64
CA THR A 325 0.41 -9.56 -3.78
C THR A 325 1.67 -8.80 -3.36
N PRO A 326 2.56 -8.43 -4.29
CA PRO A 326 3.75 -7.64 -3.96
C PRO A 326 3.37 -6.23 -3.52
N ILE A 327 4.10 -5.69 -2.55
CA ILE A 327 3.93 -4.29 -2.12
C ILE A 327 4.66 -3.39 -3.11
N ILE A 328 3.98 -2.35 -3.61
CA ILE A 328 4.54 -1.38 -4.56
C ILE A 328 5.75 -0.68 -3.92
N ASN A 329 6.83 -0.58 -4.68
CA ASN A 329 8.07 0.07 -4.26
C ASN A 329 8.01 1.57 -4.60
N ALA A 330 7.37 2.37 -3.74
CA ALA A 330 7.25 3.82 -3.98
C ALA A 330 8.61 4.48 -4.24
N PRO A 331 8.71 5.45 -5.17
CA PRO A 331 7.62 6.20 -5.82
C PRO A 331 7.09 5.57 -7.13
N GLU A 332 7.35 4.29 -7.38
CA GLU A 332 6.76 3.56 -8.50
C GLU A 332 5.24 3.40 -8.28
N VAL A 333 4.48 3.27 -9.36
CA VAL A 333 3.02 3.11 -9.33
C VAL A 333 2.58 1.67 -9.53
N ALA A 334 3.49 0.77 -9.88
CA ALA A 334 3.19 -0.64 -10.06
C ALA A 334 4.40 -1.54 -9.85
N ILE A 335 4.13 -2.82 -9.56
CA ILE A 335 5.11 -3.87 -9.37
C ILE A 335 4.58 -5.17 -9.96
N LEU A 336 5.43 -5.93 -10.64
CA LEU A 336 5.10 -7.26 -11.16
C LEU A 336 5.66 -8.35 -10.25
N GLY A 337 4.77 -9.19 -9.72
CA GLY A 337 5.10 -10.45 -9.07
C GLY A 337 5.14 -11.60 -10.06
N VAL A 338 6.16 -12.46 -9.98
CA VAL A 338 6.27 -13.67 -10.81
C VAL A 338 6.56 -14.85 -9.90
N CYS A 339 5.79 -15.92 -10.05
CA CYS A 339 5.98 -17.16 -9.32
C CYS A 339 6.59 -18.27 -10.19
N ARG A 340 6.62 -19.48 -9.64
CA ARG A 340 7.15 -20.63 -10.34
C ARG A 340 6.21 -21.05 -11.48
N SER A 341 6.77 -21.18 -12.69
CA SER A 341 6.04 -21.74 -13.81
C SER A 341 5.73 -23.22 -13.60
N SER A 342 4.57 -23.67 -14.10
CA SER A 342 4.10 -25.05 -14.05
C SER A 342 3.52 -25.50 -15.39
N ILE A 343 3.61 -26.82 -15.66
CA ILE A 343 2.97 -27.38 -16.83
C ILE A 343 1.48 -27.54 -16.52
N GLU A 344 0.62 -26.95 -17.37
CA GLU A 344 -0.83 -26.99 -17.23
C GLU A 344 -1.50 -27.45 -18.52
N PRO A 345 -2.65 -28.13 -18.43
CA PRO A 345 -3.43 -28.51 -19.58
C PRO A 345 -4.18 -27.29 -20.14
N VAL A 346 -3.78 -26.79 -21.29
CA VAL A 346 -4.43 -25.65 -21.96
C VAL A 346 -5.23 -26.16 -23.16
N TRP A 347 -6.49 -25.77 -23.26
CA TRP A 347 -7.35 -26.09 -24.38
C TRP A 347 -6.94 -25.29 -25.61
N ASN A 348 -6.70 -25.99 -26.75
CA ASN A 348 -6.28 -25.34 -28.00
C ASN A 348 -7.39 -25.26 -29.08
N GLY A 349 -8.65 -25.52 -28.69
CA GLY A 349 -9.77 -25.60 -29.59
C GLY A 349 -10.21 -27.04 -29.94
N GLU A 350 -9.30 -28.02 -29.82
CA GLU A 350 -9.56 -29.44 -30.16
C GLU A 350 -9.26 -30.37 -28.98
N LYS A 351 -8.17 -30.15 -28.30
CA LYS A 351 -7.68 -31.01 -27.20
C LYS A 351 -6.86 -30.21 -26.20
N PHE A 352 -6.69 -30.76 -24.99
CA PHE A 352 -5.75 -30.24 -24.02
C PHE A 352 -4.30 -30.49 -24.42
N LYS A 353 -3.49 -29.45 -24.40
CA LYS A 353 -2.03 -29.54 -24.60
C LYS A 353 -1.30 -29.12 -23.35
N PRO A 354 -0.22 -29.80 -22.96
CA PRO A 354 0.64 -29.33 -21.89
C PRO A 354 1.34 -28.03 -22.32
N ARG A 355 1.18 -26.96 -21.56
CA ARG A 355 1.85 -25.68 -21.79
C ARG A 355 2.55 -25.25 -20.48
N LEU A 356 3.68 -24.62 -20.60
CA LEU A 356 4.40 -24.05 -19.46
C LEU A 356 3.83 -22.67 -19.15
N MET A 357 3.03 -22.59 -18.08
CA MET A 357 2.35 -21.37 -17.68
C MET A 357 3.16 -20.63 -16.60
N LEU A 358 3.35 -19.34 -16.79
CA LEU A 358 4.02 -18.44 -15.86
C LEU A 358 2.98 -17.57 -15.16
N PRO A 359 2.78 -17.73 -13.84
CA PRO A 359 1.86 -16.88 -13.09
C PRO A 359 2.40 -15.46 -12.94
N LEU A 360 1.56 -14.49 -13.27
CA LEU A 360 1.81 -13.06 -13.18
C LEU A 360 0.89 -12.43 -12.13
N SER A 361 1.44 -11.57 -11.30
CA SER A 361 0.72 -10.82 -10.27
C SER A 361 1.08 -9.34 -10.39
N LEU A 362 0.24 -8.55 -11.05
CA LEU A 362 0.45 -7.12 -11.21
C LEU A 362 -0.26 -6.37 -10.09
N THR A 363 0.52 -5.69 -9.23
CA THR A 363 -0.01 -4.79 -8.20
C THR A 363 0.22 -3.36 -8.63
N TRP A 364 -0.80 -2.50 -8.49
CA TRP A 364 -0.81 -1.15 -9.01
C TRP A 364 -1.56 -0.19 -8.08
N ASP A 365 -1.19 1.09 -8.16
CA ASP A 365 -1.76 2.19 -7.37
C ASP A 365 -3.07 2.68 -8.02
N HIS A 366 -4.20 2.46 -7.34
CA HIS A 366 -5.53 2.80 -7.88
C HIS A 366 -5.79 4.31 -7.99
N ARG A 367 -4.89 5.13 -7.48
CA ARG A 367 -4.94 6.59 -7.71
C ARG A 367 -4.46 6.99 -9.11
N VAL A 368 -3.71 6.11 -9.78
CA VAL A 368 -3.06 6.36 -11.07
C VAL A 368 -3.58 5.44 -12.16
N ILE A 369 -3.80 4.17 -11.84
CA ILE A 369 -4.13 3.11 -12.78
C ILE A 369 -5.52 2.59 -12.45
N ASP A 370 -6.33 2.30 -13.46
CA ASP A 370 -7.61 1.61 -13.31
C ASP A 370 -7.53 0.11 -13.65
N GLY A 371 -8.58 -0.63 -13.29
CA GLY A 371 -8.62 -2.08 -13.51
C GLY A 371 -8.59 -2.48 -14.98
N ALA A 372 -9.15 -1.67 -15.87
CA ALA A 372 -9.16 -1.95 -17.31
C ALA A 372 -7.76 -1.75 -17.93
N ALA A 373 -7.03 -0.71 -17.51
CA ALA A 373 -5.64 -0.49 -17.90
C ALA A 373 -4.74 -1.62 -17.41
N ALA A 374 -4.91 -2.05 -16.14
CA ALA A 374 -4.15 -3.14 -15.55
C ALA A 374 -4.41 -4.49 -16.26
N ALA A 375 -5.66 -4.80 -16.58
CA ALA A 375 -6.01 -6.00 -17.35
C ALA A 375 -5.40 -5.97 -18.76
N ARG A 376 -5.46 -4.84 -19.46
CA ARG A 376 -4.82 -4.66 -20.77
C ARG A 376 -3.29 -4.79 -20.71
N PHE A 377 -2.67 -4.28 -19.66
CA PHE A 377 -1.23 -4.41 -19.44
C PHE A 377 -0.83 -5.88 -19.27
N ASN A 378 -1.51 -6.64 -18.38
CA ASN A 378 -1.23 -8.06 -18.16
C ASN A 378 -1.47 -8.89 -19.43
N ALA A 379 -2.60 -8.69 -20.11
CA ALA A 379 -2.89 -9.39 -21.36
C ALA A 379 -1.83 -9.13 -22.43
N TYR A 380 -1.37 -7.89 -22.57
CA TYR A 380 -0.32 -7.54 -23.52
C TYR A 380 1.03 -8.14 -23.12
N LEU A 381 1.37 -8.11 -21.82
CA LEU A 381 2.59 -8.75 -21.31
C LEU A 381 2.57 -10.26 -21.58
N GLY A 382 1.44 -10.91 -21.33
CA GLY A 382 1.23 -12.34 -21.65
C GLY A 382 1.42 -12.64 -23.14
N GLN A 383 0.90 -11.79 -24.03
CA GLN A 383 1.09 -11.92 -25.48
C GLN A 383 2.55 -11.82 -25.90
N ILE A 384 3.30 -10.85 -25.36
CA ILE A 384 4.75 -10.71 -25.64
C ILE A 384 5.51 -11.93 -25.16
N LEU A 385 5.19 -12.45 -23.97
CA LEU A 385 5.87 -13.62 -23.42
C LEU A 385 5.55 -14.91 -24.17
N ALA A 386 4.35 -14.99 -24.76
CA ALA A 386 3.96 -16.13 -25.62
C ALA A 386 4.62 -16.10 -27.01
N ASP A 387 4.88 -14.91 -27.54
CA ASP A 387 5.57 -14.71 -28.83
C ASP A 387 6.60 -13.59 -28.72
N PHE A 388 7.83 -13.95 -28.37
CA PHE A 388 8.93 -13.03 -28.08
C PHE A 388 9.75 -12.65 -29.33
N ARG A 389 9.17 -12.75 -30.50
CA ARG A 389 9.84 -12.41 -31.78
C ARG A 389 9.91 -10.90 -32.03
#